data_e96231ebbfc20bd403957502b2d9ea5e
#
_entry.id   e96231ebbfc20bd403957502b2d9ea5e
#
_cell.length_a   1.000
_cell.length_b   1.000
_cell.length_c   1.000
_cell.angle_alpha   90.00
_cell.angle_beta   90.00
_cell.angle_gamma   90.00
#
_symmetry.space_group_name_H-M   'P 1'
#
loop_
_entity.id
_entity.type
_entity.pdbx_description
1 polymer ?
#
loop_
_entity_poly.entity_id
_entity_poly.type
_entity_poly.pdbx_seq_one_letter_code
_entity_poly.pdbx_strand_id
1 'polypeptide(L)'
;MINKGRLRVAIENAEEVLHAHKDLAYPEFHIESIPNSESIPDLITNLLHLSESTGVSPEWVIRLAERNYESDKTLGQSRLPMEWLMEDQQGER
;
A
#
# COMPACT_ATOMS: atom_id res chain seq x y z
N MET A 1 -1.80 13.62 18.37
CA MET A 1 -1.34 14.59 17.37
C MET A 1 -0.98 13.89 16.07
N ILE A 2 -1.41 14.45 14.96
CA ILE A 2 -1.15 13.86 13.66
C ILE A 2 0.27 14.18 13.21
N ASN A 3 0.98 13.16 12.79
CA ASN A 3 2.35 13.33 12.30
C ASN A 3 2.31 13.61 10.80
N LYS A 4 2.17 14.88 10.46
CA LYS A 4 2.02 15.27 9.06
C LYS A 4 3.27 15.00 8.24
N GLY A 5 4.45 15.10 8.87
CA GLY A 5 5.67 14.79 8.17
C GLY A 5 5.74 13.35 7.72
N ARG A 6 5.26 12.46 8.58
CA ARG A 6 5.27 11.04 8.26
C ARG A 6 4.29 10.71 7.13
N LEU A 7 3.12 11.33 7.16
CA LEU A 7 2.15 11.11 6.08
C LEU A 7 2.69 11.62 4.75
N ARG A 8 3.38 12.76 4.78
CA ARG A 8 3.97 13.29 3.56
C ARG A 8 5.01 12.35 2.99
N VAL A 9 5.86 11.79 3.84
CA VAL A 9 6.86 10.84 3.39
C VAL A 9 6.20 9.61 2.78
N ALA A 10 5.14 9.12 3.42
CA ALA A 10 4.41 7.97 2.89
C ALA A 10 3.82 8.26 1.51
N ILE A 11 3.26 9.47 1.35
CA ILE A 11 2.70 9.85 0.06
C ILE A 11 3.79 9.95 -0.99
N GLU A 12 4.92 10.56 -0.64
CA GLU A 12 6.02 10.70 -1.58
C GLU A 12 6.59 9.35 -1.99
N ASN A 13 6.72 8.45 -1.04
CA ASN A 13 7.19 7.11 -1.35
C ASN A 13 6.21 6.38 -2.28
N ALA A 14 4.93 6.54 -2.02
CA ALA A 14 3.91 5.91 -2.85
C ALA A 14 3.92 6.50 -4.26
N GLU A 15 4.18 7.81 -4.37
CA GLU A 15 4.25 8.44 -5.68
C GLU A 15 5.40 7.86 -6.50
N GLU A 16 6.54 7.62 -5.88
CA GLU A 16 7.66 7.02 -6.58
C GLU A 16 7.33 5.63 -7.08
N VAL A 17 6.70 4.84 -6.23
CA VAL A 17 6.31 3.48 -6.61
C VAL A 17 5.29 3.51 -7.74
N LEU A 18 4.33 4.42 -7.63
CA LEU A 18 3.30 4.54 -8.66
C LEU A 18 3.90 4.99 -10.00
N HIS A 19 4.86 5.90 -9.95
CA HIS A 19 5.55 6.36 -11.14
C HIS A 19 6.24 5.19 -11.83
N ALA A 20 6.96 4.38 -11.07
CA ALA A 20 7.63 3.21 -11.62
C ALA A 20 6.63 2.21 -12.19
N HIS A 21 5.50 2.04 -11.52
CA HIS A 21 4.46 1.16 -12.01
C HIS A 21 3.91 1.64 -13.34
N LYS A 22 3.65 2.94 -13.46
CA LYS A 22 3.14 3.49 -14.72
C LYS A 22 4.11 3.29 -15.88
N ASP A 23 5.40 3.46 -15.58
CA ASP A 23 6.43 3.24 -16.59
C ASP A 23 6.41 1.81 -17.12
N LEU A 24 6.23 0.86 -16.22
CA LEU A 24 6.24 -0.56 -16.57
C LEU A 24 4.94 -0.99 -17.24
N ALA A 25 3.82 -0.50 -16.71
CA ALA A 25 2.52 -0.98 -17.15
C ALA A 25 2.03 -0.27 -18.41
N TYR A 26 2.44 0.97 -18.61
CA TYR A 26 1.94 1.77 -19.71
C TYR A 26 3.11 2.43 -20.47
N PRO A 27 4.00 1.63 -21.03
CA PRO A 27 5.24 2.19 -21.61
C PRO A 27 5.02 3.09 -22.81
N GLU A 28 3.85 3.04 -23.45
CA GLU A 28 3.56 3.82 -24.64
C GLU A 28 2.85 5.12 -24.33
N PHE A 29 2.59 5.42 -23.07
CA PHE A 29 1.84 6.60 -22.69
C PHE A 29 2.68 7.53 -21.83
N HIS A 30 2.35 8.81 -21.89
CA HIS A 30 2.92 9.75 -20.94
C HIS A 30 2.40 9.44 -19.55
N ILE A 31 3.30 9.37 -18.59
CA ILE A 31 2.93 9.01 -17.25
C ILE A 31 1.91 9.99 -16.69
N GLU A 32 2.08 11.27 -17.00
CA GLU A 32 1.17 12.29 -16.48
C GLU A 32 -0.24 12.18 -17.03
N SER A 33 -0.42 11.50 -18.15
CA SER A 33 -1.73 11.37 -18.75
C SER A 33 -2.55 10.22 -18.15
N ILE A 34 -1.94 9.43 -17.27
CA ILE A 34 -2.61 8.28 -16.68
C ILE A 34 -3.12 8.68 -15.31
N PRO A 35 -4.46 8.75 -15.14
CA PRO A 35 -5.00 9.22 -13.86
C PRO A 35 -4.75 8.23 -12.74
N ASN A 36 -4.56 8.78 -11.53
CA ASN A 36 -4.33 7.95 -10.37
C ASN A 36 -5.53 7.05 -10.07
N SER A 37 -6.73 7.50 -10.45
CA SER A 37 -7.93 6.69 -10.23
C SER A 37 -7.90 5.38 -11.00
N GLU A 38 -7.08 5.29 -12.04
CA GLU A 38 -6.91 4.04 -12.79
C GLU A 38 -5.64 3.31 -12.39
N SER A 39 -4.57 4.04 -12.19
CA SER A 39 -3.27 3.41 -11.97
C SER A 39 -3.13 2.86 -10.55
N ILE A 40 -3.76 3.51 -9.57
CA ILE A 40 -3.65 3.02 -8.18
C ILE A 40 -4.34 1.67 -8.03
N PRO A 41 -5.59 1.47 -8.50
CA PRO A 41 -6.18 0.13 -8.44
C PRO A 41 -5.38 -0.91 -9.21
N ASP A 42 -4.80 -0.53 -10.34
CA ASP A 42 -3.97 -1.45 -11.11
C ASP A 42 -2.76 -1.91 -10.31
N LEU A 43 -2.08 -0.98 -9.66
CA LEU A 43 -0.94 -1.32 -8.83
C LEU A 43 -1.34 -2.24 -7.69
N ILE A 44 -2.46 -1.93 -7.04
CA ILE A 44 -2.94 -2.76 -5.96
C ILE A 44 -3.25 -4.17 -6.47
N THR A 45 -3.88 -4.27 -7.64
CA THR A 45 -4.18 -5.58 -8.22
C THR A 45 -2.91 -6.38 -8.43
N ASN A 46 -1.87 -5.75 -8.98
CA ASN A 46 -0.61 -6.43 -9.21
C ASN A 46 0.03 -6.88 -7.90
N LEU A 47 -0.08 -6.06 -6.86
CA LEU A 47 0.46 -6.42 -5.56
C LEU A 47 -0.29 -7.60 -4.96
N LEU A 48 -1.59 -7.70 -5.19
CA LEU A 48 -2.35 -8.84 -4.71
C LEU A 48 -1.94 -10.13 -5.44
N HIS A 49 -1.67 -10.04 -6.73
CA HIS A 49 -1.15 -11.19 -7.46
C HIS A 49 0.20 -11.62 -6.91
N LEU A 50 1.06 -10.65 -6.65
CA LEU A 50 2.36 -10.95 -6.07
C LEU A 50 2.20 -11.59 -4.69
N SER A 51 1.30 -11.05 -3.89
CA SER A 51 1.00 -11.58 -2.56
C SER A 51 0.64 -13.05 -2.66
N GLU A 52 -0.31 -13.37 -3.54
CA GLU A 52 -0.75 -14.75 -3.69
C GLU A 52 0.38 -15.66 -4.13
N SER A 53 1.20 -15.19 -5.05
CA SER A 53 2.29 -16.00 -5.59
C SER A 53 3.37 -16.28 -4.55
N THR A 54 3.46 -15.46 -3.50
CA THR A 54 4.44 -15.66 -2.45
C THR A 54 3.85 -16.32 -1.21
N GLY A 55 2.58 -16.74 -1.29
CA GLY A 55 1.97 -17.46 -0.18
C GLY A 55 1.31 -16.60 0.86
N VAL A 56 1.13 -15.30 0.57
CA VAL A 56 0.46 -14.38 1.49
C VAL A 56 -0.97 -14.18 1.01
N SER A 57 -1.93 -14.32 1.92
CA SER A 57 -3.34 -14.20 1.57
C SER A 57 -3.68 -12.79 1.10
N PRO A 58 -4.23 -12.62 -0.11
CA PRO A 58 -4.64 -11.30 -0.56
C PRO A 58 -5.69 -10.65 0.35
N GLU A 59 -6.61 -11.44 0.89
CA GLU A 59 -7.62 -10.90 1.80
C GLU A 59 -6.98 -10.34 3.06
N TRP A 60 -5.98 -11.03 3.57
CA TRP A 60 -5.26 -10.54 4.74
C TRP A 60 -4.54 -9.23 4.43
N VAL A 61 -3.93 -9.16 3.24
CA VAL A 61 -3.23 -7.96 2.82
C VAL A 61 -4.19 -6.78 2.74
N ILE A 62 -5.36 -7.00 2.15
CA ILE A 62 -6.35 -5.94 2.02
C ILE A 62 -6.81 -5.46 3.39
N ARG A 63 -7.13 -6.37 4.29
CA ARG A 63 -7.60 -6.00 5.61
C ARG A 63 -6.53 -5.25 6.39
N LEU A 64 -5.29 -5.70 6.27
CA LEU A 64 -4.20 -5.04 6.97
C LEU A 64 -3.96 -3.66 6.41
N ALA A 65 -4.02 -3.52 5.09
CA ALA A 65 -3.84 -2.22 4.45
C ALA A 65 -4.92 -1.24 4.88
N GLU A 66 -6.16 -1.69 4.95
CA GLU A 66 -7.26 -0.85 5.40
C GLU A 66 -7.06 -0.43 6.85
N ARG A 67 -6.65 -1.36 7.68
CA ARG A 67 -6.39 -1.07 9.08
C ARG A 67 -5.28 -0.03 9.23
N ASN A 68 -4.21 -0.19 8.47
CA ASN A 68 -3.10 0.76 8.50
C ASN A 68 -3.55 2.13 8.05
N TYR A 69 -4.34 2.18 6.99
CA TYR A 69 -4.84 3.43 6.46
C TYR A 69 -5.69 4.15 7.50
N GLU A 70 -6.61 3.43 8.13
CA GLU A 70 -7.46 4.03 9.14
C GLU A 70 -6.66 4.51 10.34
N SER A 71 -5.66 3.73 10.73
CA SER A 71 -4.81 4.11 11.84
C SER A 71 -4.04 5.39 11.52
N ASP A 72 -3.48 5.46 10.32
CA ASP A 72 -2.75 6.65 9.89
C ASP A 72 -3.66 7.88 9.89
N LYS A 73 -4.89 7.69 9.44
CA LYS A 73 -5.85 8.77 9.31
C LYS A 73 -6.31 9.31 10.65
N THR A 74 -6.63 8.41 11.57
CA THR A 74 -7.26 8.82 12.83
C THR A 74 -6.27 9.17 13.89
N LEU A 75 -5.19 8.40 14.00
CA LEU A 75 -4.23 8.57 15.08
C LEU A 75 -2.99 9.35 14.64
N GLY A 76 -2.75 9.41 13.34
CA GLY A 76 -1.56 10.06 12.83
C GLY A 76 -0.30 9.37 13.26
N GLN A 77 -0.40 8.11 13.62
CA GLN A 77 0.72 7.34 14.14
C GLN A 77 1.31 6.45 13.08
N SER A 78 2.49 5.95 13.40
CA SER A 78 3.13 4.96 12.56
C SER A 78 2.30 3.69 12.54
N ARG A 79 2.44 2.95 11.45
CA ARG A 79 1.89 1.63 11.41
C ARG A 79 2.57 0.76 12.44
N LEU A 80 1.86 -0.28 12.86
CA LEU A 80 2.43 -1.24 13.79
C LEU A 80 3.65 -1.90 13.15
N PRO A 81 4.68 -2.22 13.97
CA PRO A 81 5.83 -2.95 13.43
C PRO A 81 5.40 -4.28 12.83
N MET A 82 6.16 -4.72 11.86
CA MET A 82 5.83 -5.95 11.15
C MET A 82 5.74 -7.13 12.11
N GLU A 83 6.61 -7.18 13.11
CA GLU A 83 6.57 -8.25 14.10
C GLU A 83 5.23 -8.30 14.82
N TRP A 84 4.71 -7.14 15.16
CA TRP A 84 3.43 -7.10 15.85
C TRP A 84 2.31 -7.64 14.99
N LEU A 85 2.37 -7.33 13.70
CA LEU A 85 1.35 -7.80 12.79
C LEU A 85 1.43 -9.31 12.65
N MET A 86 2.63 -9.85 12.61
CA MET A 86 2.82 -11.28 12.55
C MET A 86 2.32 -11.94 13.82
N GLU A 87 2.59 -11.34 14.97
CA GLU A 87 2.11 -11.87 16.24
C GLU A 87 0.60 -11.90 16.31
N ASP A 88 -0.03 -10.82 15.86
CA ASP A 88 -1.48 -10.76 15.82
C ASP A 88 -2.04 -11.91 15.03
N GLN A 89 -1.47 -12.12 13.87
CA GLN A 89 -1.91 -13.17 13.00
C GLN A 89 -1.72 -14.53 13.65
N GLN A 90 -0.64 -14.70 14.38
CA GLN A 90 -0.37 -15.95 15.05
C GLN A 90 -1.18 -16.13 16.33
N GLY A 91 -1.46 -15.02 17.00
CA GLY A 91 -2.17 -15.08 18.26
C GLY A 91 -3.59 -15.55 18.15
N GLU A 92 -4.13 -15.51 16.98
CA GLU A 92 -5.51 -15.92 16.77
C GLU A 92 -5.70 -17.40 16.55
N ARG A 93 -4.65 -18.15 16.56
CA ARG A 93 -4.72 -19.58 16.30
C ARG A 93 -5.08 -20.39 17.50
#